data_66bbd02ed2d678db70c216232f455c17
#
_entry.id   66bbd02ed2d678db70c216232f455c17
#
_cell.length_a   1.000
_cell.length_b   1.000
_cell.length_c   1.000
_cell.angle_alpha   90.00
_cell.angle_beta   90.00
_cell.angle_gamma   90.00
#
_symmetry.space_group_name_H-M   'P 1'
#
loop_
_entity.id
_entity.type
_entity.pdbx_description
1 polymer ?
#
loop_
_entity_poly.entity_id
_entity_poly.type
_entity_poly.pdbx_seq_one_letter_code
_entity_poly.pdbx_strand_id
1 'polypeptide(L)'
;SIEMFEAVGEKYWPTYFDVLRKNLKTNGKVGLQTITIEDKYFQSYRKFPDFIQTYIFPGGMLPSINQLDKFASLSGLKIYKKKLFGKHYAKTLSEWKSSFNNSWDEIMKSGFDINFKRLWTYYLSYCEGGFRSGNINVGQFLIGRE
;
A
#
# COMPACT_ATOMS: atom_id res chain seq x y z
N SER A 1 -0.74 -8.50 -9.32
CA SER A 1 -1.55 -7.66 -8.42
C SER A 1 -0.76 -6.41 -8.07
N ILE A 2 -1.30 -5.24 -8.36
CA ILE A 2 -0.60 -3.97 -8.16
C ILE A 2 -1.48 -3.05 -7.30
N GLU A 3 -1.02 -2.75 -6.09
CA GLU A 3 -1.64 -1.84 -5.12
C GLU A 3 -3.14 -2.12 -4.86
N MET A 4 -3.48 -3.40 -4.80
CA MET A 4 -4.82 -3.91 -4.49
C MET A 4 -4.86 -4.52 -3.08
N PHE A 5 -3.72 -5.09 -2.63
CA PHE A 5 -3.66 -5.86 -1.39
C PHE A 5 -4.03 -5.03 -0.16
N GLU A 6 -3.71 -3.74 -0.18
CA GLU A 6 -4.03 -2.79 0.88
C GLU A 6 -5.54 -2.65 1.13
N ALA A 7 -6.35 -2.83 0.09
CA ALA A 7 -7.81 -2.74 0.16
C ALA A 7 -8.49 -4.07 0.54
N VAL A 8 -7.73 -5.18 0.55
CA VAL A 8 -8.28 -6.52 0.88
C VAL A 8 -8.71 -6.61 2.34
N GLY A 9 -8.00 -5.92 3.23
CA GLY A 9 -8.20 -6.00 4.68
C GLY A 9 -7.61 -7.28 5.30
N GLU A 10 -7.08 -7.15 6.52
CA GLU A 10 -6.33 -8.23 7.19
C GLU A 10 -7.12 -9.54 7.33
N LYS A 11 -8.41 -9.44 7.58
CA LYS A 11 -9.32 -10.60 7.71
C LYS A 11 -9.25 -11.53 6.50
N TYR A 12 -9.02 -11.00 5.31
CA TYR A 12 -9.06 -11.73 4.05
C TYR A 12 -7.67 -12.06 3.47
N TRP A 13 -6.58 -11.72 4.15
CA TRP A 13 -5.24 -12.07 3.70
C TRP A 13 -5.03 -13.57 3.48
N PRO A 14 -5.50 -14.47 4.38
CA PRO A 14 -5.44 -15.91 4.09
C PRO A 14 -6.12 -16.27 2.77
N THR A 15 -7.34 -15.82 2.56
CA THR A 15 -8.11 -16.06 1.33
C THR A 15 -7.39 -15.54 0.10
N TYR A 16 -6.78 -14.35 0.19
CA TYR A 16 -6.03 -13.76 -0.92
C TYR A 16 -4.87 -14.67 -1.35
N PHE A 17 -4.03 -15.13 -0.43
CA PHE A 17 -2.91 -16.02 -0.73
C PHE A 17 -3.38 -17.40 -1.20
N ASP A 18 -4.45 -17.94 -0.66
CA ASP A 18 -5.05 -19.19 -1.12
C ASP A 18 -5.56 -19.09 -2.57
N VAL A 19 -6.19 -17.98 -2.94
CA VAL A 19 -6.62 -17.72 -4.32
C VAL A 19 -5.42 -17.63 -5.25
N LEU A 20 -4.35 -16.92 -4.86
CA LEU A 20 -3.11 -16.89 -5.63
C LEU A 20 -2.56 -18.31 -5.83
N ARG A 21 -2.49 -19.10 -4.77
CA ARG A 21 -1.99 -20.47 -4.79
C ARG A 21 -2.80 -21.39 -5.72
N LYS A 22 -4.13 -21.28 -5.68
CA LYS A 22 -5.05 -22.08 -6.51
C LYS A 22 -4.90 -21.77 -8.00
N ASN A 23 -4.75 -20.50 -8.35
CA ASN A 23 -4.67 -20.05 -9.75
C ASN A 23 -3.25 -20.12 -10.34
N LEU A 24 -2.23 -20.35 -9.51
CA LEU A 24 -0.84 -20.41 -9.95
C LEU A 24 -0.52 -21.76 -10.57
N LYS A 25 -0.06 -21.76 -11.82
CA LYS A 25 0.50 -22.98 -12.46
C LYS A 25 1.72 -23.48 -11.68
N THR A 26 2.10 -24.76 -11.87
CA THR A 26 3.21 -25.42 -11.13
C THR A 26 4.49 -24.56 -11.11
N ASN A 27 4.91 -24.04 -12.25
CA ASN A 27 6.11 -23.20 -12.37
C ASN A 27 5.76 -21.70 -12.49
N GLY A 28 4.50 -21.33 -12.25
CA GLY A 28 4.02 -19.97 -12.33
C GLY A 28 4.61 -19.07 -11.25
N LYS A 29 4.60 -17.77 -11.52
CA LYS A 29 5.03 -16.74 -10.57
C LYS A 29 3.94 -15.69 -10.44
N VAL A 30 3.84 -15.13 -9.24
CA VAL A 30 3.02 -13.96 -8.95
C VAL A 30 3.95 -12.77 -8.79
N GLY A 31 3.64 -11.67 -9.46
CA GLY A 31 4.17 -10.35 -9.16
C GLY A 31 3.17 -9.60 -8.28
N LEU A 32 3.54 -9.32 -7.05
CA LEU A 32 2.77 -8.49 -6.14
C LEU A 32 3.48 -7.16 -5.92
N GLN A 33 2.80 -6.04 -6.17
CA GLN A 33 3.23 -4.73 -5.69
C GLN A 33 2.27 -4.28 -4.60
N THR A 34 2.82 -3.89 -3.45
CA THR A 34 2.03 -3.41 -2.31
C THR A 34 2.85 -2.45 -1.45
N ILE A 35 2.14 -1.54 -0.79
CA ILE A 35 2.71 -0.71 0.28
C ILE A 35 2.84 -1.57 1.53
N THR A 36 3.95 -1.39 2.25
CA THR A 36 4.22 -2.09 3.50
C THR A 36 4.54 -1.10 4.60
N ILE A 37 4.18 -1.44 5.83
CA ILE A 37 4.63 -0.73 7.03
C ILE A 37 5.80 -1.47 7.67
N GLU A 38 6.72 -0.74 8.31
CA GLU A 38 7.80 -1.34 9.08
C GLU A 38 7.26 -2.27 10.19
N ASP A 39 7.88 -3.45 10.35
CA ASP A 39 7.40 -4.49 11.28
C ASP A 39 7.20 -3.97 12.71
N LYS A 40 8.10 -3.09 13.19
CA LYS A 40 8.02 -2.51 14.53
C LYS A 40 6.77 -1.66 14.77
N TYR A 41 6.18 -1.10 13.72
CA TYR A 41 4.98 -0.27 13.80
C TYR A 41 3.68 -1.05 13.53
N PHE A 42 3.76 -2.26 12.96
CA PHE A 42 2.60 -3.02 12.51
C PHE A 42 1.55 -3.21 13.60
N GLN A 43 1.94 -3.58 14.82
CA GLN A 43 1.00 -3.84 15.91
C GLN A 43 0.28 -2.57 16.38
N SER A 44 0.97 -1.44 16.43
CA SER A 44 0.39 -0.14 16.77
C SER A 44 -0.58 0.32 15.68
N TYR A 45 -0.15 0.26 14.43
CA TYR A 45 -0.95 0.60 13.25
C TYR A 45 -2.24 -0.23 13.15
N ARG A 46 -2.15 -1.52 13.46
CA ARG A 46 -3.31 -2.44 13.48
C ARG A 46 -4.36 -2.06 14.52
N LYS A 47 -3.93 -1.54 15.69
CA LYS A 47 -4.81 -1.22 16.81
C LYS A 47 -5.41 0.18 16.74
N PHE A 48 -4.68 1.10 16.17
CA PHE A 48 -5.02 2.53 16.16
C PHE A 48 -5.08 3.02 14.71
N PRO A 49 -6.30 3.08 14.12
CA PRO A 49 -6.46 3.60 12.77
C PRO A 49 -5.85 5.00 12.63
N ASP A 50 -5.07 5.16 11.58
CA ASP A 50 -4.46 6.44 11.26
C ASP A 50 -5.38 7.33 10.42
N PHE A 51 -4.86 8.49 9.99
CA PHE A 51 -5.57 9.40 9.11
C PHE A 51 -6.04 8.74 7.80
N ILE A 52 -5.22 7.88 7.20
CA ILE A 52 -5.54 7.21 5.93
C ILE A 52 -6.70 6.24 6.13
N GLN A 53 -6.64 5.42 7.15
CA GLN A 53 -7.68 4.43 7.46
C GLN A 53 -9.00 5.11 7.90
N THR A 54 -8.92 6.31 8.46
CA THR A 54 -10.10 7.02 8.95
C THR A 54 -10.80 7.82 7.85
N TYR A 55 -10.04 8.53 7.00
CA TYR A 55 -10.62 9.55 6.10
C TYR A 55 -10.45 9.26 4.62
N ILE A 56 -9.51 8.42 4.21
CA ILE A 56 -9.16 8.21 2.80
C ILE A 56 -9.57 6.81 2.34
N PHE A 57 -9.10 5.77 3.04
CA PHE A 57 -9.34 4.37 2.70
C PHE A 57 -9.84 3.58 3.90
N PRO A 58 -11.12 3.78 4.33
CA PRO A 58 -11.69 3.03 5.44
C PRO A 58 -11.62 1.52 5.20
N GLY A 59 -11.09 0.78 6.18
CA GLY A 59 -10.88 -0.67 6.09
C GLY A 59 -9.58 -1.08 5.39
N GLY A 60 -8.81 -0.14 4.86
CA GLY A 60 -7.48 -0.41 4.32
C GLY A 60 -6.51 -0.87 5.40
N MET A 61 -5.60 -1.78 5.05
CA MET A 61 -4.60 -2.30 5.98
C MET A 61 -3.29 -2.60 5.26
N LEU A 62 -2.23 -1.92 5.68
CA LEU A 62 -0.89 -2.19 5.17
C LEU A 62 -0.31 -3.43 5.86
N PRO A 63 0.21 -4.41 5.10
CA PRO A 63 0.97 -5.50 5.68
C PRO A 63 2.37 -5.01 6.09
N SER A 64 3.00 -5.69 7.03
CA SER A 64 4.45 -5.65 7.12
C SER A 64 5.06 -6.77 6.27
N ILE A 65 6.38 -6.72 6.02
CA ILE A 65 7.07 -7.77 5.23
C ILE A 65 6.93 -9.12 5.94
N ASN A 66 7.07 -9.16 7.25
CA ASN A 66 6.89 -10.39 8.02
C ASN A 66 5.48 -10.96 7.90
N GLN A 67 4.46 -10.12 7.78
CA GLN A 67 3.09 -10.59 7.54
C GLN A 67 2.92 -11.17 6.13
N LEU A 68 3.51 -10.54 5.11
CA LEU A 68 3.50 -11.09 3.75
C LEU A 68 4.17 -12.47 3.70
N ASP A 69 5.35 -12.62 4.29
CA ASP A 69 6.07 -13.90 4.36
C ASP A 69 5.25 -14.95 5.11
N LYS A 70 4.66 -14.58 6.25
CA LYS A 70 3.80 -15.48 7.05
C LYS A 70 2.62 -16.02 6.25
N PHE A 71 1.83 -15.15 5.63
CA PHE A 71 0.62 -15.59 4.92
C PHE A 71 0.93 -16.29 3.60
N ALA A 72 2.03 -15.93 2.92
CA ALA A 72 2.51 -16.69 1.78
C ALA A 72 2.87 -18.12 2.19
N SER A 73 3.66 -18.30 3.25
CA SER A 73 4.07 -19.62 3.74
C SER A 73 2.89 -20.48 4.19
N LEU A 74 1.92 -19.90 4.91
CA LEU A 74 0.72 -20.62 5.33
C LEU A 74 -0.10 -21.19 4.15
N SER A 75 -0.01 -20.54 2.98
CA SER A 75 -0.65 -21.00 1.74
C SER A 75 0.28 -21.85 0.84
N GLY A 76 1.44 -22.28 1.31
CA GLY A 76 2.40 -23.05 0.52
C GLY A 76 3.04 -22.25 -0.61
N LEU A 77 3.20 -20.95 -0.38
CA LEU A 77 3.88 -20.01 -1.28
C LEU A 77 5.13 -19.44 -0.59
N LYS A 78 6.09 -19.00 -1.39
CA LYS A 78 7.33 -18.39 -0.92
C LYS A 78 7.64 -17.11 -1.69
N ILE A 79 8.11 -16.09 -0.97
CA ILE A 79 8.66 -14.88 -1.59
C ILE A 79 10.12 -15.14 -1.96
N TYR A 80 10.40 -15.18 -3.27
CA TYR A 80 11.74 -15.45 -3.79
C TYR A 80 12.59 -14.19 -3.92
N LYS A 81 11.96 -13.08 -4.28
CA LYS A 81 12.63 -11.78 -4.46
C LYS A 81 11.74 -10.66 -3.99
N LYS A 82 12.37 -9.62 -3.45
CA LYS A 82 11.73 -8.36 -3.12
C LYS A 82 12.58 -7.19 -3.59
N LYS A 83 11.93 -6.14 -4.09
CA LYS A 83 12.57 -4.87 -4.44
C LYS A 83 11.76 -3.74 -3.82
N LEU A 84 12.37 -3.00 -2.91
CA LEU A 84 11.75 -1.86 -2.23
C LEU A 84 12.20 -0.56 -2.89
N PHE A 85 11.26 0.38 -3.08
CA PHE A 85 11.55 1.64 -3.76
C PHE A 85 10.73 2.84 -3.22
N GLY A 86 10.40 2.84 -1.94
CA GLY A 86 9.59 3.87 -1.28
C GLY A 86 10.12 5.29 -1.44
N LYS A 87 11.46 5.49 -1.48
CA LYS A 87 12.05 6.81 -1.73
C LYS A 87 11.67 7.39 -3.10
N HIS A 88 11.56 6.54 -4.12
CA HIS A 88 11.09 6.96 -5.44
C HIS A 88 9.60 7.32 -5.40
N TYR A 89 8.82 6.56 -4.63
CA TYR A 89 7.39 6.83 -4.46
C TYR A 89 7.13 8.15 -3.71
N ALA A 90 7.97 8.48 -2.73
CA ALA A 90 7.94 9.79 -2.08
C ALA A 90 8.12 10.95 -3.08
N LYS A 91 9.03 10.80 -4.06
CA LYS A 91 9.19 11.79 -5.14
C LYS A 91 7.93 11.90 -5.99
N THR A 92 7.35 10.78 -6.39
CA THR A 92 6.08 10.76 -7.15
C THR A 92 4.97 11.50 -6.42
N LEU A 93 4.81 11.28 -5.11
CA LEU A 93 3.80 11.95 -4.28
C LEU A 93 4.05 13.47 -4.20
N SER A 94 5.30 13.89 -4.11
CA SER A 94 5.67 15.31 -4.16
C SER A 94 5.29 15.96 -5.50
N GLU A 95 5.53 15.27 -6.60
CA GLU A 95 5.16 15.72 -7.94
C GLU A 95 3.64 15.77 -8.13
N TRP A 96 2.92 14.75 -7.65
CA TRP A 96 1.45 14.74 -7.66
C TRP A 96 0.86 15.90 -6.85
N LYS A 97 1.44 16.19 -5.67
CA LYS A 97 1.00 17.33 -4.86
C LYS A 97 1.20 18.66 -5.59
N SER A 98 2.33 18.82 -6.26
CA SER A 98 2.61 20.02 -7.07
C SER A 98 1.62 20.14 -8.22
N SER A 99 1.41 19.07 -8.99
CA SER A 99 0.45 19.04 -10.09
C SER A 99 -0.98 19.30 -9.62
N PHE A 100 -1.41 18.70 -8.51
CA PHE A 100 -2.70 18.93 -7.91
C PHE A 100 -2.92 20.42 -7.54
N ASN A 101 -1.93 21.05 -6.89
CA ASN A 101 -2.02 22.45 -6.52
C ASN A 101 -2.04 23.39 -7.74
N ASN A 102 -1.25 23.08 -8.76
CA ASN A 102 -1.20 23.86 -10.00
C ASN A 102 -2.48 23.75 -10.82
N SER A 103 -3.20 22.62 -10.71
CA SER A 103 -4.47 22.38 -11.39
C SER A 103 -5.69 22.76 -10.56
N TRP A 104 -5.51 23.41 -9.41
CA TRP A 104 -6.59 23.64 -8.46
C TRP A 104 -7.78 24.41 -9.04
N ASP A 105 -7.53 25.43 -9.85
CA ASP A 105 -8.60 26.24 -10.45
C ASP A 105 -9.50 25.43 -11.37
N GLU A 106 -8.95 24.45 -12.09
CA GLU A 106 -9.72 23.52 -12.92
C GLU A 106 -10.47 22.49 -12.05
N ILE A 107 -9.84 21.98 -11.00
CA ILE A 107 -10.46 21.03 -10.06
C ILE A 107 -11.65 21.71 -9.36
N MET A 108 -11.53 22.96 -8.95
CA MET A 108 -12.59 23.73 -8.31
C MET A 108 -13.81 23.89 -9.25
N LYS A 109 -13.60 24.10 -10.55
CA LYS A 109 -14.68 24.15 -11.55
C LYS A 109 -15.48 22.84 -11.64
N SER A 110 -14.88 21.71 -11.26
CA SER A 110 -15.55 20.40 -11.19
C SER A 110 -16.36 20.18 -9.90
N GLY A 111 -16.51 21.21 -9.04
CA GLY A 111 -17.35 21.18 -7.85
C GLY A 111 -16.62 20.84 -6.56
N PHE A 112 -15.29 20.70 -6.56
CA PHE A 112 -14.52 20.47 -5.35
C PHE A 112 -14.26 21.79 -4.60
N ASP A 113 -14.38 21.73 -3.26
CA ASP A 113 -14.22 22.89 -2.38
C ASP A 113 -12.85 22.98 -1.71
N ILE A 114 -12.63 24.05 -0.94
CA ILE A 114 -11.37 24.29 -0.22
C ILE A 114 -11.10 23.22 0.85
N ASN A 115 -12.13 22.56 1.40
CA ASN A 115 -11.97 21.51 2.40
C ASN A 115 -11.38 20.27 1.72
N PHE A 116 -11.85 19.93 0.52
CA PHE A 116 -11.24 18.87 -0.30
C PHE A 116 -9.77 19.19 -0.64
N LYS A 117 -9.47 20.44 -1.04
CA LYS A 117 -8.07 20.86 -1.29
C LYS A 117 -7.16 20.60 -0.09
N ARG A 118 -7.61 21.00 1.09
CA ARG A 118 -6.85 20.81 2.34
C ARG A 118 -6.66 19.33 2.66
N LEU A 119 -7.74 18.56 2.58
CA LEU A 119 -7.71 17.10 2.83
C LEU A 119 -6.74 16.39 1.89
N TRP A 120 -6.83 16.69 0.59
CA TRP A 120 -6.02 16.01 -0.43
C TRP A 120 -4.55 16.42 -0.36
N THR A 121 -4.27 17.70 -0.13
CA THR A 121 -2.89 18.18 0.08
C THR A 121 -2.26 17.55 1.33
N TYR A 122 -3.05 17.42 2.40
CA TYR A 122 -2.59 16.75 3.62
C TYR A 122 -2.32 15.26 3.36
N TYR A 123 -3.24 14.56 2.69
CA TYR A 123 -3.10 13.16 2.30
C TYR A 123 -1.78 12.91 1.53
N LEU A 124 -1.53 13.67 0.47
CA LEU A 124 -0.32 13.54 -0.34
C LEU A 124 0.95 13.83 0.50
N SER A 125 0.90 14.83 1.37
CA SER A 125 2.03 15.18 2.24
C SER A 125 2.26 14.13 3.33
N TYR A 126 1.21 13.59 3.90
CA TYR A 126 1.27 12.52 4.91
C TYR A 126 1.93 11.26 4.33
N CYS A 127 1.48 10.81 3.17
CA CYS A 127 2.08 9.68 2.47
C CYS A 127 3.53 9.94 2.07
N GLU A 128 3.84 11.12 1.51
CA GLU A 128 5.21 11.52 1.18
C GLU A 128 6.12 11.44 2.41
N GLY A 129 5.69 11.97 3.56
CA GLY A 129 6.42 11.91 4.81
C GLY A 129 6.67 10.48 5.30
N GLY A 130 5.66 9.62 5.20
CA GLY A 130 5.75 8.20 5.54
C GLY A 130 6.80 7.45 4.71
N PHE A 131 6.85 7.69 3.39
CA PHE A 131 7.87 7.09 2.52
C PHE A 131 9.26 7.70 2.72
N ARG A 132 9.37 9.01 2.96
CA ARG A 132 10.66 9.67 3.22
C ARG A 132 11.30 9.20 4.52
N SER A 133 10.50 9.03 5.57
CA SER A 133 10.99 8.54 6.88
C SER A 133 11.34 7.05 6.87
N GLY A 134 10.86 6.29 5.87
CA GLY A 134 10.99 4.85 5.82
C GLY A 134 10.02 4.09 6.73
N ASN A 135 9.06 4.76 7.36
CA ASN A 135 8.03 4.10 8.19
C ASN A 135 7.11 3.23 7.35
N ILE A 136 6.89 3.63 6.11
CA ILE A 136 6.25 2.83 5.07
C ILE A 136 7.16 2.70 3.86
N ASN A 137 6.96 1.65 3.09
CA ASN A 137 7.67 1.40 1.85
C ASN A 137 6.69 0.90 0.79
N VAL A 138 7.10 0.89 -0.46
CA VAL A 138 6.42 0.15 -1.52
C VAL A 138 7.39 -0.85 -2.10
N GLY A 139 6.91 -2.07 -2.32
CA GLY A 139 7.75 -3.15 -2.80
C GLY A 139 7.09 -4.00 -3.88
N GLN A 140 7.94 -4.53 -4.74
CA GLN A 140 7.58 -5.59 -5.67
C GLN A 140 8.13 -6.92 -5.13
N PHE A 141 7.25 -7.90 -5.08
CA PHE A 141 7.51 -9.22 -4.51
C PHE A 141 7.27 -10.28 -5.58
N LEU A 142 8.27 -11.11 -5.84
CA LEU A 142 8.14 -12.29 -6.71
C LEU A 142 7.80 -13.49 -5.84
N ILE A 143 6.61 -14.02 -6.02
CA ILE A 143 6.07 -15.12 -5.21
C ILE A 143 5.86 -16.34 -6.12
N GLY A 144 6.06 -17.52 -5.58
CA GLY A 144 5.80 -18.78 -6.29
C GLY A 144 5.51 -19.90 -5.31
N ARG A 145 5.24 -21.09 -5.84
CA ARG A 145 5.10 -22.29 -5.00
C ARG A 145 6.42 -22.58 -4.30
N GLU A 146 6.35 -23.05 -3.08
CA GLU A 146 7.48 -23.55 -2.30
C GLU A 146 8.01 -24.84 -2.90
#